data_c49ad3964c87ecb85fe7d6dbf9e3bdf1
#
_entry.id   c49ad3964c87ecb85fe7d6dbf9e3bdf1
#
_cell.length_a   1.000
_cell.length_b   1.000
_cell.length_c   1.000
_cell.angle_alpha   90.00
_cell.angle_beta   90.00
_cell.angle_gamma   90.00
#
_symmetry.space_group_name_H-M   'P 1'
#
loop_
_entity.id
_entity.type
_entity.pdbx_description
1 polymer ?
#
loop_
_entity_poly.entity_id
_entity_poly.type
_entity_poly.pdbx_seq_one_letter_code
_entity_poly.pdbx_strand_id
1 'polypeptide(L)'
;MIILSVIWGSSYILIKKGLTGLTPVQLGSLRVIITTILIAPIGYNKIKHIPKNKMKWVAISAFVGSFFPAYLFAFAETEISSSVTAVMVSLTPLFTLLISVIIFGEELLKKQVIGVIIGFLGIVVLINNELLSSSFNILYVMFIVLAAFCYAVNANLLKYKLPNIPALGIVFMSFLFMFIPAFIVLFFSDFPFSDFTSNPLILESIVYIVILALFGTAVAKVMYIKLLAISTPVFSVSTTYLMPVVAIFWGLLDGEEFKLTQFIGTSIILLGVYLVTKKKAPNKGASN
;
A
#
# COMPACT_ATOMS: atom_id res chain seq x y z
N MET A 1 1.43 -14.12 5.12
CA MET A 1 1.98 -12.82 5.59
C MET A 1 3.40 -12.61 5.06
N ILE A 2 4.37 -13.45 5.37
CA ILE A 2 5.79 -13.26 4.97
C ILE A 2 5.96 -13.01 3.47
N ILE A 3 5.37 -13.84 2.62
CA ILE A 3 5.44 -13.67 1.16
C ILE A 3 4.88 -12.31 0.72
N LEU A 4 3.74 -11.88 1.28
CA LEU A 4 3.17 -10.56 0.99
C LEU A 4 4.09 -9.42 1.43
N SER A 5 4.72 -9.54 2.61
CA SER A 5 5.65 -8.53 3.10
C SER A 5 6.91 -8.44 2.23
N VAL A 6 7.42 -9.57 1.74
CA VAL A 6 8.54 -9.59 0.79
C VAL A 6 8.14 -8.93 -0.53
N ILE A 7 7.00 -9.31 -1.11
CA ILE A 7 6.54 -8.75 -2.38
C ILE A 7 6.31 -7.24 -2.27
N TRP A 8 5.56 -6.81 -1.24
CA TRP A 8 5.27 -5.39 -1.08
C TRP A 8 6.47 -4.57 -0.60
N GLY A 9 7.34 -5.12 0.26
CA GLY A 9 8.58 -4.47 0.65
C GLY A 9 9.52 -4.23 -0.54
N SER A 10 9.56 -5.19 -1.50
CA SER A 10 10.30 -5.02 -2.75
C SER A 10 9.62 -4.08 -3.75
N SER A 11 8.35 -3.74 -3.55
CA SER A 11 7.63 -2.84 -4.47
C SER A 11 8.15 -1.41 -4.45
N TYR A 12 8.69 -0.94 -3.31
CA TYR A 12 9.21 0.42 -3.18
C TYR A 12 10.46 0.65 -4.04
N ILE A 13 11.41 -0.28 -4.03
CA ILE A 13 12.58 -0.16 -4.91
C ILE A 13 12.17 -0.24 -6.40
N LEU A 14 11.15 -1.01 -6.74
CA LEU A 14 10.64 -1.08 -8.11
C LEU A 14 9.98 0.25 -8.53
N ILE A 15 9.28 0.95 -7.63
CA ILE A 15 8.76 2.30 -7.88
C ILE A 15 9.92 3.26 -8.12
N LYS A 16 10.90 3.31 -7.21
CA LYS A 16 12.09 4.15 -7.33
C LYS A 16 12.81 3.94 -8.67
N LYS A 17 13.05 2.67 -9.06
CA LYS A 17 13.66 2.34 -10.36
C LYS A 17 12.75 2.70 -11.55
N GLY A 18 11.44 2.56 -11.40
CA GLY A 18 10.48 3.00 -12.42
C GLY A 18 10.48 4.51 -12.66
N LEU A 19 10.80 5.32 -11.62
CA LEU A 19 10.87 6.77 -11.71
C LEU A 19 12.13 7.29 -12.42
N THR A 20 13.10 6.46 -12.75
CA THR A 20 14.30 6.88 -13.49
C THR A 20 14.01 7.31 -14.92
N GLY A 21 13.00 6.73 -15.57
CA GLY A 21 12.60 7.06 -16.95
C GLY A 21 11.12 7.46 -17.09
N LEU A 22 10.35 7.45 -16.00
CA LEU A 22 8.91 7.77 -16.03
C LEU A 22 8.58 8.85 -15.01
N THR A 23 7.63 9.73 -15.35
CA THR A 23 7.05 10.63 -14.37
C THR A 23 6.16 9.84 -13.38
N PRO A 24 5.89 10.38 -12.16
CA PRO A 24 4.98 9.74 -11.21
C PRO A 24 3.60 9.43 -11.78
N VAL A 25 3.09 10.32 -12.64
CA VAL A 25 1.80 10.19 -13.31
C VAL A 25 1.81 9.03 -14.30
N GLN A 26 2.85 8.94 -15.12
CA GLN A 26 3.04 7.84 -16.09
C GLN A 26 3.20 6.50 -15.38
N LEU A 27 4.01 6.44 -14.33
CA LEU A 27 4.24 5.23 -13.53
C LEU A 27 2.93 4.73 -12.89
N GLY A 28 2.18 5.59 -12.22
CA GLY A 28 0.90 5.24 -11.60
C GLY A 28 -0.10 4.71 -12.62
N SER A 29 -0.22 5.38 -13.78
CA SER A 29 -1.10 5.00 -14.88
C SER A 29 -0.71 3.66 -15.52
N LEU A 30 0.54 3.49 -15.89
CA LEU A 30 1.06 2.25 -16.46
C LEU A 30 0.88 1.06 -15.52
N ARG A 31 1.14 1.25 -14.21
CA ARG A 31 0.92 0.22 -13.21
C ARG A 31 -0.53 -0.28 -13.22
N VAL A 32 -1.51 0.61 -13.29
CA VAL A 32 -2.94 0.25 -13.35
C VAL A 32 -3.28 -0.46 -14.65
N ILE A 33 -2.87 0.09 -15.80
CA ILE A 33 -3.16 -0.44 -17.14
C ILE A 33 -2.57 -1.83 -17.29
N ILE A 34 -1.26 -2.00 -17.00
CA ILE A 34 -0.56 -3.28 -17.13
C ILE A 34 -1.17 -4.31 -16.19
N THR A 35 -1.47 -3.94 -14.93
CA THR A 35 -2.14 -4.87 -14.01
C THR A 35 -3.49 -5.33 -14.54
N THR A 36 -4.29 -4.43 -15.13
CA THR A 36 -5.59 -4.79 -15.73
C THR A 36 -5.42 -5.82 -16.84
N ILE A 37 -4.47 -5.59 -17.74
CA ILE A 37 -4.18 -6.50 -18.85
C ILE A 37 -3.71 -7.88 -18.34
N LEU A 38 -2.78 -7.90 -17.38
CA LEU A 38 -2.22 -9.14 -16.84
C LEU A 38 -3.26 -10.01 -16.11
N ILE A 39 -4.22 -9.38 -15.41
CA ILE A 39 -5.21 -10.13 -14.63
C ILE A 39 -6.46 -10.50 -15.45
N ALA A 40 -6.69 -9.87 -16.60
CA ALA A 40 -7.88 -10.06 -17.43
C ALA A 40 -8.13 -11.54 -17.81
N PRO A 41 -7.14 -12.33 -18.29
CA PRO A 41 -7.38 -13.71 -18.73
C PRO A 41 -7.94 -14.61 -17.63
N ILE A 42 -7.53 -14.38 -16.37
CA ILE A 42 -7.93 -15.21 -15.23
C ILE A 42 -9.09 -14.60 -14.43
N GLY A 43 -9.25 -13.27 -14.49
CA GLY A 43 -10.24 -12.51 -13.71
C GLY A 43 -11.61 -12.39 -14.37
N TYR A 44 -11.66 -12.37 -15.72
CA TYR A 44 -12.88 -12.10 -16.50
C TYR A 44 -14.08 -12.95 -16.06
N ASN A 45 -13.91 -14.27 -15.97
CA ASN A 45 -14.99 -15.18 -15.59
C ASN A 45 -15.45 -15.05 -14.11
N LYS A 46 -14.71 -14.31 -13.28
CA LYS A 46 -15.03 -14.15 -11.85
C LYS A 46 -15.91 -12.93 -11.57
N ILE A 47 -16.03 -11.99 -12.52
CA ILE A 47 -16.91 -10.81 -12.37
C ILE A 47 -18.37 -11.19 -12.14
N LYS A 48 -18.86 -12.22 -12.83
CA LYS A 48 -20.25 -12.68 -12.71
C LYS A 48 -20.68 -13.07 -11.28
N HIS A 49 -19.70 -13.32 -10.39
CA HIS A 49 -19.97 -13.66 -9.00
C HIS A 49 -20.05 -12.42 -8.10
N ILE A 50 -19.92 -11.21 -8.63
CA ILE A 50 -20.05 -9.97 -7.88
C ILE A 50 -21.51 -9.51 -7.94
N PRO A 51 -22.24 -9.45 -6.80
CA PRO A 51 -23.60 -8.95 -6.78
C PRO A 51 -23.66 -7.48 -7.24
N LYS A 52 -24.67 -7.11 -8.02
CA LYS A 52 -24.82 -5.74 -8.55
C LYS A 52 -24.84 -4.66 -7.45
N ASN A 53 -25.49 -4.96 -6.31
CA ASN A 53 -25.54 -4.05 -5.15
C ASN A 53 -24.19 -3.88 -4.44
N LYS A 54 -23.18 -4.70 -4.74
CA LYS A 54 -21.82 -4.59 -4.22
C LYS A 54 -20.88 -3.81 -5.13
N MET A 55 -21.27 -3.53 -6.37
CA MET A 55 -20.40 -2.87 -7.37
C MET A 55 -19.88 -1.51 -6.91
N LYS A 56 -20.73 -0.70 -6.25
CA LYS A 56 -20.29 0.59 -5.68
C LYS A 56 -19.15 0.45 -4.69
N TRP A 57 -19.16 -0.61 -3.87
CA TRP A 57 -18.11 -0.87 -2.89
C TRP A 57 -16.82 -1.37 -3.53
N VAL A 58 -16.94 -2.14 -4.63
CA VAL A 58 -15.78 -2.54 -5.44
C VAL A 58 -15.16 -1.31 -6.09
N ALA A 59 -15.96 -0.38 -6.64
CA ALA A 59 -15.48 0.86 -7.22
C ALA A 59 -14.76 1.73 -6.16
N ILE A 60 -15.36 1.95 -4.99
CA ILE A 60 -14.71 2.69 -3.90
C ILE A 60 -13.40 2.00 -3.49
N SER A 61 -13.41 0.67 -3.31
CA SER A 61 -12.21 -0.12 -3.01
C SER A 61 -11.12 0.03 -4.09
N ALA A 62 -11.51 0.12 -5.37
CA ALA A 62 -10.59 0.32 -6.47
C ALA A 62 -9.81 1.63 -6.29
N PHE A 63 -10.52 2.74 -6.10
CA PHE A 63 -9.90 4.05 -5.99
C PHE A 63 -9.08 4.20 -4.70
N VAL A 64 -9.64 3.89 -3.54
CA VAL A 64 -8.91 4.05 -2.26
C VAL A 64 -7.86 2.95 -2.03
N GLY A 65 -8.08 1.75 -2.54
CA GLY A 65 -7.16 0.63 -2.32
C GLY A 65 -6.09 0.46 -3.39
N SER A 66 -6.14 1.22 -4.50
CA SER A 66 -5.19 1.04 -5.59
C SER A 66 -4.90 2.32 -6.37
N PHE A 67 -5.93 3.01 -6.88
CA PHE A 67 -5.74 4.15 -7.79
C PHE A 67 -4.97 5.27 -7.09
N PHE A 68 -5.56 5.87 -6.06
CA PHE A 68 -4.89 6.96 -5.34
C PHE A 68 -3.52 6.54 -4.76
N PRO A 69 -3.38 5.41 -4.04
CA PRO A 69 -2.08 4.99 -3.55
C PRO A 69 -1.01 4.80 -4.62
N ALA A 70 -1.38 4.33 -5.84
CA ALA A 70 -0.41 4.15 -6.91
C ALA A 70 0.28 5.45 -7.33
N TYR A 71 -0.48 6.55 -7.38
CA TYR A 71 0.07 7.88 -7.68
C TYR A 71 0.74 8.50 -6.45
N LEU A 72 0.13 8.41 -5.28
CA LEU A 72 0.66 8.99 -4.04
C LEU A 72 2.06 8.47 -3.71
N PHE A 73 2.30 7.16 -3.85
CA PHE A 73 3.63 6.59 -3.65
C PHE A 73 4.61 7.04 -4.74
N ALA A 74 4.18 7.06 -6.01
CA ALA A 74 5.04 7.50 -7.09
C ALA A 74 5.47 8.97 -6.90
N PHE A 75 4.55 9.85 -6.45
CA PHE A 75 4.91 11.23 -6.11
C PHE A 75 5.79 11.30 -4.86
N ALA A 76 5.51 10.52 -3.82
CA ALA A 76 6.30 10.56 -2.59
C ALA A 76 7.75 10.13 -2.83
N GLU A 77 7.97 9.07 -3.62
CA GLU A 77 9.30 8.51 -3.87
C GLU A 77 10.16 9.32 -4.86
N THR A 78 9.65 10.46 -5.38
CA THR A 78 10.53 11.44 -6.05
C THR A 78 11.44 12.18 -5.07
N GLU A 79 11.05 12.30 -3.80
CA GLU A 79 11.77 13.09 -2.79
C GLU A 79 12.09 12.25 -1.53
N ILE A 80 11.32 11.21 -1.24
CA ILE A 80 11.48 10.38 -0.05
C ILE A 80 12.04 9.01 -0.46
N SER A 81 13.06 8.54 0.25
CA SER A 81 13.67 7.24 -0.03
C SER A 81 12.66 6.09 0.07
N SER A 82 12.88 5.04 -0.71
CA SER A 82 12.04 3.85 -0.75
C SER A 82 11.95 3.17 0.63
N SER A 83 13.06 3.18 1.37
CA SER A 83 13.15 2.65 2.73
C SER A 83 12.27 3.42 3.72
N VAL A 84 12.32 4.75 3.72
CA VAL A 84 11.52 5.61 4.60
C VAL A 84 10.03 5.51 4.24
N THR A 85 9.69 5.49 2.95
CA THR A 85 8.32 5.29 2.48
C THR A 85 7.72 3.99 3.03
N ALA A 86 8.46 2.87 2.95
CA ALA A 86 8.02 1.58 3.49
C ALA A 86 7.80 1.60 5.00
N VAL A 87 8.68 2.29 5.76
CA VAL A 87 8.52 2.46 7.21
C VAL A 87 7.25 3.22 7.53
N MET A 88 6.99 4.32 6.83
CA MET A 88 5.81 5.16 7.08
C MET A 88 4.50 4.44 6.77
N VAL A 89 4.45 3.57 5.76
CA VAL A 89 3.27 2.75 5.47
C VAL A 89 2.92 1.79 6.61
N SER A 90 3.87 1.48 7.50
CA SER A 90 3.59 0.71 8.72
C SER A 90 2.61 1.39 9.69
N LEU A 91 2.18 2.63 9.43
CA LEU A 91 1.05 3.28 10.11
C LEU A 91 -0.33 2.72 9.71
N THR A 92 -0.42 2.01 8.60
CA THR A 92 -1.70 1.47 8.13
C THR A 92 -2.50 0.73 9.22
N PRO A 93 -1.91 -0.14 10.06
CA PRO A 93 -2.63 -0.79 11.15
C PRO A 93 -3.21 0.17 12.20
N LEU A 94 -2.54 1.30 12.45
CA LEU A 94 -3.03 2.32 13.39
C LEU A 94 -4.31 2.96 12.84
N PHE A 95 -4.29 3.40 11.58
CA PHE A 95 -5.48 3.92 10.92
C PHE A 95 -6.58 2.86 10.77
N THR A 96 -6.20 1.59 10.48
CA THR A 96 -7.16 0.49 10.36
C THR A 96 -7.92 0.28 11.66
N LEU A 97 -7.22 0.30 12.80
CA LEU A 97 -7.84 0.20 14.12
C LEU A 97 -8.79 1.38 14.38
N LEU A 98 -8.32 2.62 14.16
CA LEU A 98 -9.14 3.81 14.38
C LEU A 98 -10.44 3.76 13.56
N ILE A 99 -10.36 3.36 12.29
CA ILE A 99 -11.52 3.21 11.40
C ILE A 99 -12.43 2.09 11.90
N SER A 100 -11.88 0.94 12.33
CA SER A 100 -12.66 -0.17 12.89
C SER A 100 -13.46 0.27 14.11
N VAL A 101 -12.86 1.05 15.00
CA VAL A 101 -13.53 1.56 16.20
C VAL A 101 -14.59 2.61 15.86
N ILE A 102 -14.24 3.63 15.08
CA ILE A 102 -15.12 4.80 14.84
C ILE A 102 -16.29 4.42 13.92
N ILE A 103 -16.06 3.60 12.89
CA ILE A 103 -17.08 3.32 11.87
C ILE A 103 -17.82 2.01 12.16
N PHE A 104 -17.12 1.01 12.69
CA PHE A 104 -17.69 -0.33 12.89
C PHE A 104 -17.93 -0.70 14.35
N GLY A 105 -17.65 0.22 15.30
CA GLY A 105 -17.98 0.07 16.71
C GLY A 105 -17.15 -1.00 17.44
N GLU A 106 -15.95 -1.33 16.94
CA GLU A 106 -15.08 -2.27 17.64
C GLU A 106 -14.55 -1.68 18.96
N GLU A 107 -14.42 -2.52 19.99
CA GLU A 107 -13.90 -2.07 21.29
C GLU A 107 -12.41 -1.68 21.21
N LEU A 108 -12.10 -0.50 21.72
CA LEU A 108 -10.74 0.01 21.79
C LEU A 108 -10.07 -0.41 23.11
N LEU A 109 -8.98 -1.13 23.03
CA LEU A 109 -8.19 -1.51 24.20
C LEU A 109 -7.19 -0.40 24.57
N LYS A 110 -6.99 -0.13 25.88
CA LYS A 110 -6.02 0.87 26.36
C LYS A 110 -4.61 0.69 25.74
N LYS A 111 -4.16 -0.55 25.59
CA LYS A 111 -2.85 -0.86 24.94
C LYS A 111 -2.79 -0.40 23.48
N GLN A 112 -3.92 -0.46 22.78
CA GLN A 112 -4.02 -0.03 21.39
C GLN A 112 -3.92 1.49 21.28
N VAL A 113 -4.57 2.24 22.21
CA VAL A 113 -4.43 3.70 22.28
C VAL A 113 -2.96 4.10 22.49
N ILE A 114 -2.29 3.46 23.46
CA ILE A 114 -0.86 3.70 23.71
C ILE A 114 -0.03 3.40 22.46
N GLY A 115 -0.31 2.27 21.78
CA GLY A 115 0.37 1.89 20.55
C GLY A 115 0.19 2.91 19.43
N VAL A 116 -1.02 3.48 19.27
CA VAL A 116 -1.29 4.56 18.30
C VAL A 116 -0.41 5.78 18.59
N ILE A 117 -0.40 6.25 19.85
CA ILE A 117 0.40 7.42 20.26
C ILE A 117 1.89 7.18 20.01
N ILE A 118 2.41 6.02 20.44
CA ILE A 118 3.83 5.65 20.22
C ILE A 118 4.15 5.60 18.73
N GLY A 119 3.27 5.00 17.90
CA GLY A 119 3.49 4.93 16.46
C GLY A 119 3.58 6.32 15.80
N PHE A 120 2.70 7.25 16.17
CA PHE A 120 2.77 8.63 15.67
C PHE A 120 4.02 9.38 16.14
N LEU A 121 4.45 9.20 17.40
CA LEU A 121 5.74 9.77 17.89
C LEU A 121 6.93 9.22 17.09
N GLY A 122 6.89 7.95 16.73
CA GLY A 122 7.93 7.33 15.90
C GLY A 122 8.08 7.98 14.51
N ILE A 123 6.98 8.46 13.91
CA ILE A 123 7.07 9.21 12.63
C ILE A 123 7.83 10.52 12.83
N VAL A 124 7.48 11.27 13.88
CA VAL A 124 8.15 12.56 14.15
C VAL A 124 9.65 12.35 14.29
N VAL A 125 10.07 11.28 15.00
CA VAL A 125 11.49 10.92 15.13
C VAL A 125 12.09 10.50 13.78
N LEU A 126 11.37 9.69 12.99
CA LEU A 126 11.82 9.20 11.68
C LEU A 126 12.14 10.33 10.71
N ILE A 127 11.25 11.32 10.64
CA ILE A 127 11.37 12.42 9.67
C ILE A 127 12.10 13.64 10.24
N ASN A 128 12.56 13.58 11.49
CA ASN A 128 13.16 14.76 12.18
C ASN A 128 14.35 15.37 11.41
N ASN A 129 15.22 14.53 10.86
CA ASN A 129 16.37 15.04 10.08
C ASN A 129 15.94 15.67 8.76
N GLU A 130 14.87 15.17 8.16
CA GLU A 130 14.31 15.70 6.92
C GLU A 130 13.63 17.05 7.20
N LEU A 131 12.90 17.18 8.32
CA LEU A 131 12.26 18.45 8.73
C LEU A 131 13.25 19.59 8.95
N LEU A 132 14.50 19.29 9.29
CA LEU A 132 15.55 20.25 9.53
C LEU A 132 16.29 20.67 8.23
N SER A 133 16.03 19.98 7.11
CA SER A 133 16.65 20.34 5.83
C SER A 133 15.85 21.46 5.15
N SER A 134 16.56 22.42 4.56
CA SER A 134 15.95 23.56 3.85
C SER A 134 15.18 23.16 2.59
N SER A 135 15.38 21.95 2.08
CA SER A 135 14.73 21.40 0.90
C SER A 135 13.55 20.48 1.22
N PHE A 136 13.26 20.22 2.51
CA PHE A 136 12.20 19.30 2.91
C PHE A 136 10.81 19.85 2.59
N ASN A 137 10.03 19.08 1.86
CA ASN A 137 8.64 19.39 1.57
C ASN A 137 7.70 18.38 2.24
N ILE A 138 6.98 18.83 3.27
CA ILE A 138 6.02 18.03 4.04
C ILE A 138 4.94 17.39 3.16
N LEU A 139 4.68 17.94 1.97
CA LEU A 139 3.67 17.42 1.05
C LEU A 139 3.93 15.95 0.68
N TYR A 140 5.20 15.58 0.44
CA TYR A 140 5.55 14.20 0.08
C TYR A 140 5.33 13.22 1.24
N VAL A 141 5.56 13.63 2.48
CA VAL A 141 5.19 12.87 3.68
C VAL A 141 3.67 12.69 3.76
N MET A 142 2.92 13.76 3.51
CA MET A 142 1.44 13.70 3.52
C MET A 142 0.89 12.75 2.46
N PHE A 143 1.55 12.61 1.30
CA PHE A 143 1.17 11.61 0.30
C PHE A 143 1.27 10.19 0.85
N ILE A 144 2.33 9.85 1.59
CA ILE A 144 2.48 8.52 2.20
C ILE A 144 1.44 8.30 3.31
N VAL A 145 1.22 9.29 4.17
CA VAL A 145 0.22 9.23 5.23
C VAL A 145 -1.19 9.02 4.65
N LEU A 146 -1.52 9.76 3.59
CA LEU A 146 -2.80 9.62 2.88
C LEU A 146 -2.93 8.24 2.22
N ALA A 147 -1.86 7.71 1.62
CA ALA A 147 -1.86 6.37 1.04
C ALA A 147 -2.08 5.29 2.12
N ALA A 148 -1.41 5.41 3.28
CA ALA A 148 -1.60 4.51 4.42
C ALA A 148 -3.04 4.57 4.96
N PHE A 149 -3.62 5.76 5.05
CA PHE A 149 -5.03 5.95 5.40
C PHE A 149 -5.98 5.31 4.38
N CYS A 150 -5.73 5.51 3.08
CA CYS A 150 -6.48 4.87 2.00
C CYS A 150 -6.45 3.33 2.11
N TYR A 151 -5.29 2.74 2.39
CA TYR A 151 -5.19 1.30 2.62
C TYR A 151 -5.97 0.83 3.85
N ALA A 152 -5.99 1.61 4.92
CA ALA A 152 -6.75 1.32 6.11
C ALA A 152 -8.27 1.33 5.86
N VAL A 153 -8.76 2.34 5.13
CA VAL A 153 -10.16 2.41 4.66
C VAL A 153 -10.49 1.19 3.82
N ASN A 154 -9.62 0.86 2.85
CA ASN A 154 -9.82 -0.28 1.95
C ASN A 154 -9.85 -1.62 2.70
N ALA A 155 -8.99 -1.85 3.68
CA ALA A 155 -8.98 -3.07 4.48
C ALA A 155 -10.32 -3.30 5.20
N ASN A 156 -10.84 -2.26 5.84
CA ASN A 156 -12.14 -2.29 6.50
C ASN A 156 -13.28 -2.48 5.49
N LEU A 157 -13.25 -1.75 4.37
CA LEU A 157 -14.26 -1.85 3.32
C LEU A 157 -14.34 -3.27 2.74
N LEU A 158 -13.21 -3.87 2.39
CA LEU A 158 -13.14 -5.23 1.88
C LEU A 158 -13.72 -6.24 2.89
N LYS A 159 -13.40 -6.10 4.18
CA LYS A 159 -13.86 -7.02 5.22
C LYS A 159 -15.36 -6.92 5.48
N TYR A 160 -15.88 -5.69 5.63
CA TYR A 160 -17.25 -5.48 6.09
C TYR A 160 -18.27 -5.29 4.96
N LYS A 161 -17.87 -4.79 3.79
CA LYS A 161 -18.78 -4.52 2.67
C LYS A 161 -18.70 -5.54 1.54
N LEU A 162 -17.56 -6.25 1.40
CA LEU A 162 -17.32 -7.22 0.33
C LEU A 162 -16.97 -8.64 0.84
N PRO A 163 -17.62 -9.16 1.92
CA PRO A 163 -17.37 -10.51 2.38
C PRO A 163 -17.85 -11.54 1.34
N ASN A 164 -17.20 -12.71 1.34
CA ASN A 164 -17.59 -13.89 0.55
C ASN A 164 -17.60 -13.70 -0.98
N ILE A 165 -16.99 -12.61 -1.49
CA ILE A 165 -16.82 -12.39 -2.92
C ILE A 165 -15.43 -12.94 -3.34
N PRO A 166 -15.33 -13.67 -4.47
CA PRO A 166 -14.04 -14.18 -4.94
C PRO A 166 -13.00 -13.09 -5.09
N ALA A 167 -11.84 -13.24 -4.43
CA ALA A 167 -10.76 -12.25 -4.43
C ALA A 167 -10.36 -11.81 -5.84
N LEU A 168 -10.22 -12.77 -6.76
CA LEU A 168 -9.86 -12.51 -8.15
C LEU A 168 -10.92 -11.66 -8.88
N GLY A 169 -12.21 -11.87 -8.58
CA GLY A 169 -13.30 -11.05 -9.11
C GLY A 169 -13.21 -9.60 -8.62
N ILE A 170 -13.01 -9.41 -7.30
CA ILE A 170 -12.85 -8.06 -6.71
C ILE A 170 -11.65 -7.36 -7.36
N VAL A 171 -10.49 -8.03 -7.44
CA VAL A 171 -9.27 -7.41 -7.99
C VAL A 171 -9.48 -7.04 -9.45
N PHE A 172 -9.93 -7.96 -10.31
CA PHE A 172 -10.11 -7.65 -11.72
C PHE A 172 -11.13 -6.54 -11.96
N MET A 173 -12.30 -6.61 -11.29
CA MET A 173 -13.31 -5.57 -11.44
C MET A 173 -12.83 -4.21 -10.93
N SER A 174 -12.06 -4.18 -9.84
CA SER A 174 -11.43 -2.94 -9.36
C SER A 174 -10.50 -2.33 -10.40
N PHE A 175 -9.64 -3.14 -11.03
CA PHE A 175 -8.73 -2.65 -12.07
C PHE A 175 -9.47 -2.25 -13.35
N LEU A 176 -10.57 -2.91 -13.68
CA LEU A 176 -11.41 -2.52 -14.81
C LEU A 176 -12.05 -1.13 -14.60
N PHE A 177 -12.52 -0.82 -13.37
CA PHE A 177 -13.02 0.53 -13.05
C PHE A 177 -11.95 1.61 -13.18
N MET A 178 -10.70 1.29 -12.86
CA MET A 178 -9.59 2.23 -12.91
C MET A 178 -8.94 2.34 -14.29
N PHE A 179 -9.19 1.38 -15.20
CA PHE A 179 -8.52 1.31 -16.50
C PHE A 179 -8.74 2.57 -17.34
N ILE A 180 -10.00 2.99 -17.50
CA ILE A 180 -10.33 4.18 -18.30
C ILE A 180 -9.74 5.45 -17.66
N PRO A 181 -9.95 5.75 -16.37
CA PRO A 181 -9.30 6.88 -15.73
C PRO A 181 -7.76 6.88 -15.87
N ALA A 182 -7.13 5.72 -15.66
CA ALA A 182 -5.66 5.62 -15.78
C ALA A 182 -5.19 5.84 -17.22
N PHE A 183 -5.94 5.35 -18.21
CA PHE A 183 -5.64 5.58 -19.62
C PHE A 183 -5.76 7.06 -19.99
N ILE A 184 -6.82 7.74 -19.54
CA ILE A 184 -7.01 9.17 -19.74
C ILE A 184 -5.84 9.95 -19.12
N VAL A 185 -5.47 9.64 -17.87
CA VAL A 185 -4.35 10.29 -17.18
C VAL A 185 -3.04 10.06 -17.93
N LEU A 186 -2.78 8.84 -18.42
CA LEU A 186 -1.58 8.54 -19.20
C LEU A 186 -1.56 9.32 -20.53
N PHE A 187 -2.69 9.41 -21.20
CA PHE A 187 -2.83 10.10 -22.49
C PHE A 187 -2.46 11.59 -22.38
N PHE A 188 -2.84 12.23 -21.27
CA PHE A 188 -2.55 13.64 -21.00
C PHE A 188 -1.23 13.87 -20.24
N SER A 189 -0.40 12.83 -20.06
CA SER A 189 0.87 12.92 -19.30
C SER A 189 2.12 13.06 -20.16
N ASP A 190 1.98 13.45 -21.42
CA ASP A 190 3.08 13.55 -22.41
C ASP A 190 3.91 12.26 -22.53
N PHE A 191 3.25 11.09 -22.37
CA PHE A 191 3.91 9.81 -22.53
C PHE A 191 4.28 9.59 -24.01
N PRO A 192 5.57 9.26 -24.34
CA PRO A 192 6.04 9.14 -25.71
C PRO A 192 5.60 7.82 -26.35
N PHE A 193 4.33 7.71 -26.73
CA PHE A 193 3.73 6.48 -27.28
C PHE A 193 4.44 5.97 -28.56
N SER A 194 5.01 6.88 -29.37
CA SER A 194 5.73 6.50 -30.61
C SER A 194 7.14 6.00 -30.35
N ASP A 195 7.82 6.55 -29.34
CA ASP A 195 9.25 6.44 -29.18
C ASP A 195 9.69 5.74 -27.87
N PHE A 196 8.74 5.23 -27.07
CA PHE A 196 9.08 4.65 -25.77
C PHE A 196 10.03 3.44 -25.87
N THR A 197 10.01 2.70 -26.98
CA THR A 197 10.92 1.55 -27.21
C THR A 197 12.33 1.97 -27.62
N SER A 198 12.51 3.21 -28.10
CA SER A 198 13.80 3.74 -28.54
C SER A 198 14.60 4.36 -27.39
N ASN A 199 13.95 4.66 -26.25
CA ASN A 199 14.60 5.21 -25.07
C ASN A 199 14.91 4.10 -24.05
N PRO A 200 16.19 3.75 -23.83
CA PRO A 200 16.57 2.66 -22.92
C PRO A 200 16.09 2.87 -21.48
N LEU A 201 16.08 4.11 -20.97
CA LEU A 201 15.65 4.42 -19.60
C LEU A 201 14.15 4.17 -19.43
N ILE A 202 13.33 4.57 -20.42
CA ILE A 202 11.88 4.33 -20.39
C ILE A 202 11.61 2.83 -20.48
N LEU A 203 12.32 2.12 -21.36
CA LEU A 203 12.13 0.67 -21.52
C LEU A 203 12.50 -0.09 -20.24
N GLU A 204 13.61 0.26 -19.61
CA GLU A 204 14.02 -0.31 -18.31
C GLU A 204 12.97 -0.02 -17.22
N SER A 205 12.50 1.22 -17.13
CA SER A 205 11.44 1.61 -16.19
C SER A 205 10.15 0.81 -16.40
N ILE A 206 9.74 0.59 -17.66
CA ILE A 206 8.57 -0.23 -17.99
C ILE A 206 8.76 -1.67 -17.50
N VAL A 207 9.96 -2.27 -17.61
CA VAL A 207 10.23 -3.60 -17.08
C VAL A 207 10.01 -3.65 -15.57
N TYR A 208 10.51 -2.66 -14.81
CA TYR A 208 10.25 -2.57 -13.37
C TYR A 208 8.75 -2.45 -13.06
N ILE A 209 8.00 -1.67 -13.87
CA ILE A 209 6.56 -1.53 -13.68
C ILE A 209 5.80 -2.81 -14.04
N VAL A 210 6.23 -3.58 -15.04
CA VAL A 210 5.63 -4.89 -15.35
C VAL A 210 5.80 -5.85 -14.17
N ILE A 211 6.99 -5.92 -13.57
CA ILE A 211 7.26 -6.74 -12.38
C ILE A 211 6.40 -6.27 -11.20
N LEU A 212 6.32 -4.96 -10.96
CA LEU A 212 5.50 -4.34 -9.92
C LEU A 212 4.00 -4.61 -10.14
N ALA A 213 3.52 -4.51 -11.39
CA ALA A 213 2.13 -4.77 -11.75
C ALA A 213 1.75 -6.23 -11.52
N LEU A 214 2.62 -7.16 -11.92
CA LEU A 214 2.37 -8.59 -11.78
C LEU A 214 2.42 -9.02 -10.31
N PHE A 215 3.58 -8.85 -9.66
CA PHE A 215 3.81 -9.36 -8.31
C PHE A 215 3.29 -8.40 -7.25
N GLY A 216 3.74 -7.15 -7.25
CA GLY A 216 3.41 -6.15 -6.24
C GLY A 216 1.94 -5.73 -6.26
N THR A 217 1.23 -5.98 -7.37
CA THR A 217 -0.15 -5.55 -7.50
C THR A 217 -1.11 -6.72 -7.75
N ALA A 218 -1.06 -7.39 -8.88
CA ALA A 218 -2.03 -8.43 -9.23
C ALA A 218 -2.00 -9.60 -8.23
N VAL A 219 -0.85 -10.27 -8.11
CA VAL A 219 -0.69 -11.44 -7.24
C VAL A 219 -0.88 -11.06 -5.78
N ALA A 220 -0.19 -10.01 -5.33
CA ALA A 220 -0.24 -9.60 -3.93
C ALA A 220 -1.66 -9.20 -3.47
N LYS A 221 -2.43 -8.47 -4.29
CA LYS A 221 -3.81 -8.11 -3.94
C LYS A 221 -4.73 -9.31 -3.82
N VAL A 222 -4.62 -10.27 -4.72
CA VAL A 222 -5.41 -11.52 -4.62
C VAL A 222 -5.05 -12.26 -3.34
N MET A 223 -3.75 -12.39 -3.02
CA MET A 223 -3.29 -13.02 -1.78
C MET A 223 -3.77 -12.26 -0.54
N TYR A 224 -3.71 -10.94 -0.57
CA TYR A 224 -4.14 -10.09 0.54
C TYR A 224 -5.65 -10.22 0.82
N ILE A 225 -6.51 -10.19 -0.21
CA ILE A 225 -7.96 -10.34 -0.03
C ILE A 225 -8.28 -11.75 0.51
N LYS A 226 -7.56 -12.79 0.06
CA LYS A 226 -7.70 -14.15 0.62
C LYS A 226 -7.28 -14.19 2.10
N LEU A 227 -6.17 -13.54 2.47
CA LEU A 227 -5.73 -13.43 3.86
C LEU A 227 -6.79 -12.70 4.71
N LEU A 228 -7.31 -11.59 4.21
CA LEU A 228 -8.33 -10.79 4.88
C LEU A 228 -9.65 -11.57 5.08
N ALA A 229 -10.02 -12.44 4.15
CA ALA A 229 -11.20 -13.27 4.28
C ALA A 229 -11.16 -14.19 5.53
N ILE A 230 -9.98 -14.74 5.86
CA ILE A 230 -9.76 -15.66 6.98
C ILE A 230 -9.22 -14.99 8.26
N SER A 231 -9.08 -13.66 8.26
CA SER A 231 -8.49 -12.91 9.39
C SER A 231 -9.24 -11.61 9.67
N THR A 232 -8.70 -10.77 10.57
CA THR A 232 -9.23 -9.43 10.85
C THR A 232 -8.52 -8.38 9.98
N PRO A 233 -9.12 -7.18 9.75
CA PRO A 233 -8.46 -6.10 9.03
C PRO A 233 -7.10 -5.74 9.65
N VAL A 234 -7.05 -5.51 10.96
CA VAL A 234 -5.82 -5.16 11.68
C VAL A 234 -4.75 -6.24 11.54
N PHE A 235 -5.12 -7.54 11.62
CA PHE A 235 -4.17 -8.63 11.42
C PHE A 235 -3.66 -8.69 9.97
N SER A 236 -4.54 -8.50 8.98
CA SER A 236 -4.15 -8.57 7.58
C SER A 236 -3.18 -7.44 7.20
N VAL A 237 -3.44 -6.21 7.67
CA VAL A 237 -2.54 -5.09 7.40
C VAL A 237 -1.24 -5.15 8.20
N SER A 238 -1.13 -6.00 9.23
CA SER A 238 0.14 -6.20 9.95
C SER A 238 1.25 -6.87 9.10
N THR A 239 0.93 -7.28 7.86
CA THR A 239 1.96 -7.57 6.84
C THR A 239 2.91 -6.40 6.62
N THR A 240 2.45 -5.15 6.86
CA THR A 240 3.27 -3.95 6.71
C THR A 240 4.45 -3.85 7.69
N TYR A 241 4.49 -4.66 8.76
CA TYR A 241 5.61 -4.63 9.74
C TYR A 241 6.92 -5.19 9.22
N LEU A 242 6.83 -6.20 8.36
CA LEU A 242 8.00 -6.80 7.76
C LEU A 242 8.43 -6.10 6.47
N MET A 243 7.57 -5.27 5.89
CA MET A 243 7.89 -4.53 4.66
C MET A 243 9.11 -3.61 4.82
N PRO A 244 9.27 -2.84 5.92
CA PRO A 244 10.46 -2.01 6.13
C PRO A 244 11.76 -2.79 6.09
N VAL A 245 11.80 -4.00 6.68
CA VAL A 245 13.01 -4.83 6.69
C VAL A 245 13.45 -5.16 5.26
N VAL A 246 12.50 -5.51 4.40
CA VAL A 246 12.77 -5.83 3.00
C VAL A 246 13.13 -4.57 2.21
N ALA A 247 12.41 -3.46 2.44
CA ALA A 247 12.66 -2.21 1.74
C ALA A 247 14.02 -1.59 2.12
N ILE A 248 14.39 -1.62 3.40
CA ILE A 248 15.70 -1.16 3.88
C ILE A 248 16.81 -2.01 3.26
N PHE A 249 16.64 -3.34 3.22
CA PHE A 249 17.60 -4.23 2.55
C PHE A 249 17.82 -3.82 1.09
N TRP A 250 16.75 -3.62 0.31
CA TRP A 250 16.85 -3.18 -1.07
C TRP A 250 17.40 -1.77 -1.19
N GLY A 251 16.99 -0.84 -0.31
CA GLY A 251 17.48 0.53 -0.29
C GLY A 251 18.99 0.60 -0.06
N LEU A 252 19.50 -0.16 0.91
CA LEU A 252 20.95 -0.23 1.19
C LEU A 252 21.73 -0.80 -0.01
N LEU A 253 21.18 -1.83 -0.69
CA LEU A 253 21.79 -2.37 -1.91
C LEU A 253 21.78 -1.35 -3.07
N ASP A 254 20.81 -0.45 -3.07
CA ASP A 254 20.69 0.62 -4.08
C ASP A 254 21.45 1.91 -3.69
N GLY A 255 22.21 1.89 -2.59
CA GLY A 255 23.00 3.01 -2.12
C GLY A 255 22.23 4.06 -1.31
N GLU A 256 21.02 3.75 -0.83
CA GLU A 256 20.30 4.62 0.13
C GLU A 256 21.04 4.64 1.48
N GLU A 257 21.23 5.83 2.03
CA GLU A 257 21.72 5.98 3.40
C GLU A 257 20.56 5.85 4.39
N PHE A 258 20.73 4.98 5.38
CA PHE A 258 19.75 4.82 6.46
C PHE A 258 20.35 5.32 7.78
N LYS A 259 19.94 6.52 8.19
CA LYS A 259 20.50 7.23 9.35
C LYS A 259 20.07 6.61 10.67
N LEU A 260 20.87 6.81 11.73
CA LEU A 260 20.56 6.29 13.08
C LEU A 260 19.19 6.79 13.58
N THR A 261 18.83 8.04 13.32
CA THR A 261 17.51 8.60 13.69
C THR A 261 16.37 7.89 12.99
N GLN A 262 16.55 7.50 11.73
CA GLN A 262 15.57 6.71 10.99
C GLN A 262 15.44 5.30 11.56
N PHE A 263 16.54 4.68 12.02
CA PHE A 263 16.50 3.40 12.71
C PHE A 263 15.74 3.48 14.04
N ILE A 264 15.97 4.53 14.83
CA ILE A 264 15.25 4.78 16.09
C ILE A 264 13.76 5.01 15.82
N GLY A 265 13.41 5.89 14.88
CA GLY A 265 12.03 6.17 14.49
C GLY A 265 11.30 4.92 14.00
N THR A 266 11.96 4.10 13.17
CA THR A 266 11.45 2.80 12.70
C THR A 266 11.16 1.87 13.88
N SER A 267 12.07 1.75 14.83
CA SER A 267 11.91 0.88 16.01
C SER A 267 10.70 1.34 16.86
N ILE A 268 10.53 2.63 17.05
CA ILE A 268 9.39 3.21 17.78
C ILE A 268 8.07 2.94 17.04
N ILE A 269 8.02 3.15 15.71
CA ILE A 269 6.85 2.84 14.89
C ILE A 269 6.48 1.35 15.05
N LEU A 270 7.43 0.46 14.85
CA LEU A 270 7.18 -0.99 14.95
C LEU A 270 6.71 -1.41 16.34
N LEU A 271 7.23 -0.79 17.41
CA LEU A 271 6.74 -1.00 18.77
C LEU A 271 5.29 -0.55 18.95
N GLY A 272 4.95 0.65 18.47
CA GLY A 272 3.58 1.16 18.51
C GLY A 272 2.62 0.22 17.81
N VAL A 273 2.99 -0.23 16.63
CA VAL A 273 2.19 -1.13 15.83
C VAL A 273 2.07 -2.53 16.47
N TYR A 274 3.13 -3.07 17.07
CA TYR A 274 3.07 -4.31 17.85
C TYR A 274 2.04 -4.22 18.99
N LEU A 275 1.99 -3.10 19.71
CA LEU A 275 1.02 -2.89 20.77
C LEU A 275 -0.43 -2.85 20.25
N VAL A 276 -0.65 -2.25 19.07
CA VAL A 276 -1.98 -2.19 18.44
C VAL A 276 -2.49 -3.57 18.04
N THR A 277 -1.62 -4.45 17.57
CA THR A 277 -2.03 -5.76 17.03
C THR A 277 -2.09 -6.87 18.05
N LYS A 278 -1.55 -6.65 19.25
CA LYS A 278 -1.60 -7.65 20.31
C LYS A 278 -3.05 -7.89 20.76
N LYS A 279 -3.60 -9.08 20.44
CA LYS A 279 -4.94 -9.51 20.84
C LYS A 279 -5.11 -9.51 22.37
N LYS A 280 -6.37 -9.23 22.82
CA LYS A 280 -6.81 -9.57 24.18
C LYS A 280 -6.57 -11.06 24.41
N ALA A 281 -5.84 -11.42 25.46
CA ALA A 281 -5.77 -12.81 25.88
C ALA A 281 -7.21 -13.33 26.08
N PRO A 282 -7.57 -14.54 25.62
CA PRO A 282 -8.88 -15.08 25.89
C PRO A 282 -9.11 -15.07 27.41
N ASN A 283 -10.27 -14.52 27.81
CA ASN A 283 -10.65 -14.51 29.23
C ASN A 283 -10.74 -15.97 29.71
N LYS A 284 -9.77 -16.43 30.51
CA LYS A 284 -9.77 -17.75 31.15
C LYS A 284 -10.80 -17.83 32.32
N GLY A 285 -11.93 -17.15 32.20
CA GLY A 285 -12.88 -16.99 33.29
C GLY A 285 -14.35 -17.12 32.90
N ALA A 286 -14.70 -17.87 31.84
CA ALA A 286 -16.09 -18.18 31.54
C ALA A 286 -16.25 -19.69 31.31
N SER A 287 -15.88 -20.46 32.33
CA SER A 287 -16.33 -21.84 32.51
C SER A 287 -16.89 -21.92 33.93
N ASN A 288 -18.15 -21.60 34.07
CA ASN A 288 -19.07 -22.12 35.11
C ASN A 288 -20.44 -22.32 34.49
#